data_f0382b6ad759af1df01c32fdb1067d30
#
_entry.id   f0382b6ad759af1df01c32fdb1067d30
#
_cell.length_a   1.000
_cell.length_b   1.000
_cell.length_c   1.000
_cell.angle_alpha   90.00
_cell.angle_beta   90.00
_cell.angle_gamma   90.00
#
_symmetry.space_group_name_H-M   'P 1'
#
loop_
_entity.id
_entity.type
_entity.pdbx_description
1 polymer ?
#
loop_
_entity_poly.entity_id
_entity_poly.type
_entity_poly.pdbx_seq_one_letter_code
_entity_poly.pdbx_strand_id
1 'polypeptide(L)'
;TYKIRKGIKWYTSDGEEYADVTAKDFVTGLKHAADSKAGALYLVQDSIAGLSDYLSGANKDFSNVGVKAIDDHTLQYTLKKPEPYWNSKTTYGLLFPVNEDFLKNKGKDFGKSTDPTSILYNGPFLLKSLTAKSSIELTKNENYWDKKNVHFDAIKLSYYDGSDQEAQERSFSDGALSIARVFPMSSNYASVEKKYKDNIYYTAPGARSEEHTSELQ
;
A
#
# COMPACT_ATOMS: atom_id res chain seq x y z
N THR A 1 6.82 19.27 6.94
CA THR A 1 6.86 18.68 8.28
C THR A 1 5.52 18.06 8.61
N TYR A 2 5.53 16.86 9.18
CA TYR A 2 4.35 16.10 9.59
C TYR A 2 4.38 15.83 11.08
N LYS A 3 3.21 15.89 11.71
CA LYS A 3 3.03 15.44 13.09
C LYS A 3 2.47 14.03 13.08
N ILE A 4 3.22 13.10 13.68
CA ILE A 4 2.81 11.71 13.83
C ILE A 4 1.83 11.62 15.01
N ARG A 5 0.72 10.91 14.80
CA ARG A 5 -0.28 10.68 15.85
C ARG A 5 0.33 9.92 17.02
N LYS A 6 0.13 10.42 18.23
CA LYS A 6 0.56 9.73 19.47
C LYS A 6 -0.31 8.51 19.76
N GLY A 7 0.27 7.52 20.43
CA GLY A 7 -0.44 6.33 20.88
C GLY A 7 -0.76 5.32 19.77
N ILE A 8 -0.15 5.48 18.57
CA ILE A 8 -0.20 4.45 17.54
C ILE A 8 0.87 3.42 17.84
N LYS A 9 0.48 2.15 17.77
CA LYS A 9 1.35 1.01 18.07
C LYS A 9 1.59 0.15 16.84
N TRP A 10 2.70 -0.54 16.86
CA TRP A 10 2.96 -1.70 16.03
C TRP A 10 2.38 -2.94 16.68
N TYR A 11 1.78 -3.81 15.87
CA TYR A 11 1.21 -5.08 16.30
C TYR A 11 1.80 -6.23 15.50
N THR A 12 1.92 -7.41 16.14
CA THR A 12 2.24 -8.66 15.46
C THR A 12 1.03 -9.16 14.66
N SER A 13 1.22 -10.21 13.86
CA SER A 13 0.13 -10.90 13.13
C SER A 13 -0.96 -11.45 14.06
N ASP A 14 -0.63 -11.74 15.31
CA ASP A 14 -1.55 -12.25 16.33
C ASP A 14 -2.22 -11.12 17.13
N GLY A 15 -1.91 -9.85 16.77
CA GLY A 15 -2.50 -8.67 17.40
C GLY A 15 -1.85 -8.27 18.72
N GLU A 16 -0.68 -8.82 19.07
CA GLU A 16 0.07 -8.42 20.26
C GLU A 16 0.80 -7.11 20.01
N GLU A 17 0.82 -6.24 21.03
CA GLU A 17 1.56 -4.97 20.98
C GLU A 17 3.06 -5.23 20.93
N TYR A 18 3.76 -4.56 19.98
CA TYR A 18 5.20 -4.71 19.81
C TYR A 18 5.96 -3.45 20.23
N ALA A 19 5.60 -2.28 19.73
CA ALA A 19 6.28 -1.00 20.00
C ALA A 19 5.40 0.20 19.63
N ASP A 20 5.78 1.40 20.03
CA ASP A 20 5.21 2.65 19.51
C ASP A 20 5.64 2.91 18.07
N VAL A 21 4.73 3.48 17.26
CA VAL A 21 5.07 4.03 15.95
C VAL A 21 5.63 5.43 16.12
N THR A 22 6.83 5.66 15.60
CA THR A 22 7.55 6.92 15.72
C THR A 22 7.94 7.51 14.37
N ALA A 23 8.36 8.77 14.34
CA ALA A 23 8.90 9.41 13.15
C ALA A 23 10.17 8.71 12.62
N LYS A 24 10.94 8.04 13.49
CA LYS A 24 12.12 7.26 13.12
C LYS A 24 11.74 6.09 12.19
N ASP A 25 10.57 5.47 12.39
CA ASP A 25 10.13 4.34 11.57
C ASP A 25 9.94 4.74 10.10
N PHE A 26 9.54 5.98 9.82
CA PHE A 26 9.44 6.50 8.45
C PHE A 26 10.82 6.72 7.81
N VAL A 27 11.81 7.15 8.59
CA VAL A 27 13.20 7.25 8.13
C VAL A 27 13.75 5.87 7.80
N THR A 28 13.50 4.89 8.69
CA THR A 28 13.88 3.49 8.50
C THR A 28 13.22 2.90 7.26
N GLY A 29 11.93 3.15 7.04
CA GLY A 29 11.19 2.66 5.87
C GLY A 29 11.80 3.14 4.56
N LEU A 30 12.05 4.44 4.42
CA LEU A 30 12.68 4.98 3.21
C LEU A 30 14.11 4.47 3.03
N LYS A 31 14.89 4.37 4.12
CA LYS A 31 16.24 3.80 4.06
C LYS A 31 16.21 2.35 3.60
N HIS A 32 15.35 1.53 4.16
CA HIS A 32 15.18 0.14 3.75
C HIS A 32 14.79 0.02 2.27
N ALA A 33 13.86 0.84 1.80
CA ALA A 33 13.48 0.87 0.39
C ALA A 33 14.66 1.26 -0.52
N ALA A 34 15.47 2.24 -0.11
CA ALA A 34 16.65 2.67 -0.86
C ALA A 34 17.73 1.58 -0.91
N ASP A 35 18.05 0.97 0.24
CA ASP A 35 19.09 -0.08 0.35
C ASP A 35 18.68 -1.36 -0.42
N SER A 36 17.39 -1.69 -0.42
CA SER A 36 16.84 -2.83 -1.18
C SER A 36 16.59 -2.53 -2.66
N LYS A 37 16.83 -1.30 -3.11
CA LYS A 37 16.58 -0.83 -4.48
C LYS A 37 15.13 -1.09 -4.94
N ALA A 38 14.17 -0.75 -4.10
CA ALA A 38 12.75 -0.95 -4.39
C ALA A 38 12.35 -0.31 -5.72
N GLY A 39 11.60 -1.04 -6.55
CA GLY A 39 11.25 -0.61 -7.91
C GLY A 39 10.46 0.70 -7.99
N ALA A 40 9.74 1.09 -6.92
CA ALA A 40 8.96 2.34 -6.89
C ALA A 40 9.78 3.60 -6.51
N LEU A 41 11.08 3.50 -6.28
CA LEU A 41 11.92 4.65 -5.88
C LEU A 41 11.91 5.80 -6.88
N TYR A 42 11.68 5.53 -8.18
CA TYR A 42 11.53 6.56 -9.21
C TYR A 42 10.45 7.60 -8.89
N LEU A 43 9.45 7.26 -8.09
CA LEU A 43 8.38 8.19 -7.69
C LEU A 43 8.88 9.33 -6.79
N VAL A 44 9.95 9.12 -6.03
CA VAL A 44 10.43 10.05 -4.99
C VAL A 44 11.90 10.40 -5.08
N GLN A 45 12.71 9.66 -5.85
CA GLN A 45 14.17 9.88 -5.93
C GLN A 45 14.56 11.29 -6.35
N ASP A 46 13.75 11.92 -7.22
CA ASP A 46 13.98 13.29 -7.69
C ASP A 46 13.24 14.35 -6.88
N SER A 47 12.38 13.93 -5.97
CA SER A 47 11.65 14.81 -5.07
C SER A 47 12.43 15.08 -3.77
N ILE A 48 12.93 14.03 -3.13
CA ILE A 48 13.62 14.13 -1.82
C ILE A 48 15.07 14.55 -2.03
N ALA A 49 15.51 15.62 -1.36
CA ALA A 49 16.88 16.10 -1.43
C ALA A 49 17.87 14.99 -1.03
N GLY A 50 18.95 14.82 -1.79
CA GLY A 50 20.03 13.86 -1.52
C GLY A 50 19.68 12.38 -1.81
N LEU A 51 18.42 12.03 -2.11
CA LEU A 51 18.05 10.62 -2.31
C LEU A 51 18.66 10.06 -3.61
N SER A 52 18.67 10.81 -4.72
CA SER A 52 19.34 10.40 -5.97
C SER A 52 20.83 10.14 -5.76
N ASP A 53 21.51 11.00 -4.99
CA ASP A 53 22.95 10.85 -4.73
C ASP A 53 23.23 9.60 -3.87
N TYR A 54 22.34 9.30 -2.93
CA TYR A 54 22.42 8.07 -2.13
C TYR A 54 22.20 6.83 -3.01
N LEU A 55 21.20 6.83 -3.87
CA LEU A 55 20.88 5.69 -4.75
C LEU A 55 21.95 5.43 -5.80
N SER A 56 22.62 6.47 -6.31
CA SER A 56 23.76 6.35 -7.25
C SER A 56 25.08 5.95 -6.59
N GLY A 57 25.15 6.03 -5.25
CA GLY A 57 26.38 5.80 -4.49
C GLY A 57 27.34 6.99 -4.45
N ALA A 58 26.95 8.14 -5.01
CA ALA A 58 27.71 9.39 -4.89
C ALA A 58 27.78 9.87 -3.43
N ASN A 59 26.75 9.60 -2.66
CA ASN A 59 26.72 9.78 -1.22
C ASN A 59 26.35 8.46 -0.53
N LYS A 60 27.17 7.99 0.39
CA LYS A 60 26.96 6.73 1.13
C LYS A 60 26.30 6.93 2.52
N ASP A 61 26.17 8.18 2.95
CA ASP A 61 25.57 8.50 4.25
C ASP A 61 24.11 8.91 4.09
N PHE A 62 23.19 8.04 4.55
CA PHE A 62 21.75 8.28 4.49
C PHE A 62 21.32 9.50 5.33
N SER A 63 22.11 9.93 6.30
CA SER A 63 21.82 11.13 7.10
C SER A 63 21.74 12.42 6.27
N ASN A 64 22.34 12.43 5.08
CA ASN A 64 22.29 13.53 4.10
C ASN A 64 21.02 13.51 3.22
N VAL A 65 20.21 12.45 3.32
CA VAL A 65 18.92 12.38 2.62
C VAL A 65 17.88 13.25 3.36
N GLY A 66 17.07 13.95 2.60
CA GLY A 66 16.08 14.91 3.09
C GLY A 66 14.88 14.27 3.82
N VAL A 67 15.10 13.29 4.68
CA VAL A 67 14.10 12.70 5.59
C VAL A 67 14.69 12.64 7.00
N LYS A 68 14.01 13.23 7.99
CA LYS A 68 14.51 13.31 9.37
C LYS A 68 13.38 13.14 10.39
N ALA A 69 13.64 12.35 11.43
CA ALA A 69 12.87 12.39 12.66
C ALA A 69 13.46 13.51 13.54
N ILE A 70 12.72 14.58 13.74
CA ILE A 70 13.12 15.72 14.58
C ILE A 70 12.94 15.36 16.06
N ASP A 71 11.84 14.68 16.35
CA ASP A 71 11.51 14.01 17.60
C ASP A 71 10.63 12.78 17.28
N ASP A 72 10.20 12.03 18.28
CA ASP A 72 9.40 10.81 18.10
C ASP A 72 8.10 11.03 17.31
N HIS A 73 7.57 12.25 17.30
CA HIS A 73 6.30 12.57 16.67
C HIS A 73 6.38 13.66 15.60
N THR A 74 7.59 14.05 15.19
CA THR A 74 7.81 15.08 14.17
C THR A 74 8.71 14.55 13.07
N LEU A 75 8.10 14.28 11.91
CA LEU A 75 8.78 13.85 10.68
C LEU A 75 8.97 15.05 9.75
N GLN A 76 10.17 15.25 9.21
CA GLN A 76 10.46 16.29 8.24
C GLN A 76 10.98 15.69 6.93
N TYR A 77 10.37 16.10 5.82
CA TYR A 77 10.93 15.92 4.48
C TYR A 77 11.48 17.25 3.96
N THR A 78 12.64 17.20 3.33
CA THR A 78 13.25 18.30 2.57
C THR A 78 13.22 17.92 1.10
N LEU A 79 12.49 18.71 0.31
CA LEU A 79 12.35 18.48 -1.13
C LEU A 79 13.36 19.31 -1.91
N LYS A 80 13.78 18.83 -3.11
CA LYS A 80 14.65 19.57 -4.03
C LYS A 80 13.98 20.85 -4.57
N LYS A 81 12.64 20.81 -4.73
CA LYS A 81 11.79 21.91 -5.22
C LYS A 81 10.38 21.79 -4.65
N PRO A 82 9.58 22.86 -4.64
CA PRO A 82 8.18 22.79 -4.24
C PRO A 82 7.39 21.81 -5.13
N GLU A 83 6.65 20.88 -4.51
CA GLU A 83 5.77 19.95 -5.19
C GLU A 83 4.36 20.02 -4.58
N PRO A 84 3.38 20.64 -5.24
CA PRO A 84 2.01 20.77 -4.70
C PRO A 84 1.33 19.41 -4.41
N TYR A 85 1.72 18.38 -5.15
CA TYR A 85 1.21 17.00 -5.04
C TYR A 85 2.02 16.12 -4.07
N TRP A 86 2.98 16.67 -3.32
CA TRP A 86 3.82 15.89 -2.41
C TRP A 86 3.02 15.09 -1.39
N ASN A 87 1.95 15.66 -0.84
CA ASN A 87 1.09 14.95 0.12
C ASN A 87 0.47 13.67 -0.49
N SER A 88 0.12 13.68 -1.78
CA SER A 88 -0.35 12.48 -2.47
C SER A 88 0.76 11.42 -2.59
N LYS A 89 2.02 11.83 -2.80
CA LYS A 89 3.15 10.89 -2.82
C LYS A 89 3.36 10.20 -1.47
N THR A 90 3.08 10.86 -0.34
CA THR A 90 3.25 10.25 0.98
C THR A 90 2.27 9.10 1.28
N THR A 91 1.26 8.90 0.44
CA THR A 91 0.33 7.77 0.54
C THR A 91 0.83 6.49 -0.14
N TYR A 92 1.95 6.54 -0.85
CA TYR A 92 2.55 5.34 -1.45
C TYR A 92 3.27 4.49 -0.39
N GLY A 93 3.12 3.17 -0.49
CA GLY A 93 3.73 2.20 0.42
C GLY A 93 5.24 2.33 0.57
N LEU A 94 5.92 2.89 -0.44
CA LEU A 94 7.33 3.22 -0.41
C LEU A 94 7.74 4.15 0.77
N LEU A 95 6.83 5.02 1.22
CA LEU A 95 7.05 5.97 2.31
C LEU A 95 6.37 5.53 3.62
N PHE A 96 5.89 4.30 3.69
CA PHE A 96 5.31 3.76 4.92
C PHE A 96 6.40 3.49 5.98
N PRO A 97 6.04 3.58 7.26
CA PRO A 97 6.99 3.34 8.34
C PRO A 97 7.37 1.87 8.42
N VAL A 98 8.58 1.60 8.90
CA VAL A 98 9.12 0.26 9.20
C VAL A 98 9.85 0.34 10.54
N ASN A 99 9.52 -0.55 11.46
CA ASN A 99 10.21 -0.62 12.75
C ASN A 99 11.61 -1.18 12.57
N GLU A 100 12.62 -0.44 13.05
CA GLU A 100 14.04 -0.76 12.82
C GLU A 100 14.46 -2.06 13.50
N ASP A 101 14.04 -2.28 14.75
CA ASP A 101 14.43 -3.46 15.51
C ASP A 101 13.80 -4.72 14.93
N PHE A 102 12.53 -4.63 14.52
CA PHE A 102 11.85 -5.73 13.84
C PHE A 102 12.50 -6.06 12.50
N LEU A 103 12.84 -5.04 11.69
CA LEU A 103 13.55 -5.21 10.43
C LEU A 103 14.89 -5.92 10.64
N LYS A 104 15.69 -5.50 11.63
CA LYS A 104 16.97 -6.12 11.98
C LYS A 104 16.79 -7.57 12.43
N ASN A 105 15.80 -7.83 13.29
CA ASN A 105 15.53 -9.17 13.84
C ASN A 105 15.07 -10.15 12.76
N LYS A 106 14.23 -9.71 11.81
CA LYS A 106 13.78 -10.54 10.69
C LYS A 106 14.82 -10.70 9.59
N GLY A 107 15.69 -9.70 9.39
CA GLY A 107 16.72 -9.72 8.36
C GLY A 107 16.17 -10.05 6.99
N LYS A 108 16.67 -11.12 6.35
CA LYS A 108 16.23 -11.57 5.02
C LYS A 108 14.81 -12.11 4.97
N ASP A 109 14.21 -12.39 6.11
CA ASP A 109 12.84 -12.91 6.22
C ASP A 109 11.80 -11.78 6.36
N PHE A 110 12.25 -10.52 6.48
CA PHE A 110 11.36 -9.37 6.49
C PHE A 110 10.59 -9.24 5.18
N GLY A 111 9.27 -9.03 5.28
CA GLY A 111 8.41 -8.75 4.11
C GLY A 111 8.10 -9.96 3.24
N LYS A 112 8.29 -11.21 3.70
CA LYS A 112 7.84 -12.40 2.98
C LYS A 112 6.32 -12.42 2.90
N SER A 113 5.77 -12.21 1.72
CA SER A 113 4.33 -12.01 1.51
C SER A 113 3.46 -13.20 1.97
N THR A 114 4.00 -14.41 1.97
CA THR A 114 3.30 -15.63 2.39
C THR A 114 3.38 -15.91 3.89
N ASP A 115 4.17 -15.13 4.62
CA ASP A 115 4.37 -15.26 6.07
C ASP A 115 3.83 -14.02 6.80
N PRO A 116 2.63 -14.08 7.41
CA PRO A 116 2.05 -12.98 8.16
C PRO A 116 2.95 -12.47 9.29
N THR A 117 3.85 -13.30 9.82
CA THR A 117 4.76 -12.92 10.92
C THR A 117 5.99 -12.16 10.43
N SER A 118 6.15 -11.98 9.12
CA SER A 118 7.33 -11.33 8.52
C SER A 118 7.28 -9.81 8.53
N ILE A 119 6.14 -9.20 8.91
CA ILE A 119 5.93 -7.76 9.03
C ILE A 119 5.19 -7.44 10.33
N LEU A 120 5.21 -6.16 10.72
CA LEU A 120 4.34 -5.60 11.76
C LEU A 120 3.19 -4.83 11.12
N TYR A 121 2.14 -4.65 11.91
CA TYR A 121 0.89 -4.04 11.47
C TYR A 121 0.53 -2.82 12.32
N ASN A 122 0.01 -1.77 11.70
CA ASN A 122 -0.61 -0.62 12.36
C ASN A 122 -1.87 -0.12 11.63
N GLY A 123 -2.28 -0.84 10.59
CA GLY A 123 -3.45 -0.55 9.78
C GLY A 123 -4.73 -1.24 10.29
N PRO A 124 -5.87 -1.04 9.57
CA PRO A 124 -7.17 -1.56 9.96
C PRO A 124 -7.31 -3.09 9.84
N PHE A 125 -6.41 -3.75 9.12
CA PHE A 125 -6.45 -5.20 8.90
C PHE A 125 -5.08 -5.84 9.12
N LEU A 126 -5.11 -7.09 9.55
CA LEU A 126 -3.96 -8.00 9.68
C LEU A 126 -4.01 -9.02 8.54
N LEU A 127 -2.87 -9.38 7.99
CA LEU A 127 -2.78 -10.49 7.04
C LEU A 127 -2.96 -11.81 7.80
N LYS A 128 -4.04 -12.54 7.50
CA LYS A 128 -4.28 -13.87 8.04
C LYS A 128 -3.56 -14.93 7.23
N SER A 129 -3.68 -14.86 5.91
CA SER A 129 -3.01 -15.79 5.00
C SER A 129 -2.86 -15.21 3.60
N LEU A 130 -1.82 -15.64 2.91
CA LEU A 130 -1.64 -15.43 1.48
C LEU A 130 -1.19 -16.72 0.83
N THR A 131 -2.03 -17.26 -0.05
CA THR A 131 -1.72 -18.45 -0.85
C THR A 131 -1.56 -18.02 -2.31
N ALA A 132 -0.35 -18.18 -2.85
CA ALA A 132 -0.03 -17.75 -4.21
C ALA A 132 -1.00 -18.37 -5.23
N LYS A 133 -1.50 -17.54 -6.17
CA LYS A 133 -2.48 -17.92 -7.20
C LYS A 133 -3.76 -18.57 -6.64
N SER A 134 -4.15 -18.25 -5.42
CA SER A 134 -5.35 -18.77 -4.78
C SER A 134 -6.10 -17.64 -4.04
N SER A 135 -5.60 -17.19 -2.90
CA SER A 135 -6.35 -16.23 -2.07
C SER A 135 -5.46 -15.41 -1.15
N ILE A 136 -5.98 -14.24 -0.77
CA ILE A 136 -5.49 -13.44 0.35
C ILE A 136 -6.64 -13.27 1.34
N GLU A 137 -6.39 -13.57 2.60
CA GLU A 137 -7.34 -13.32 3.68
C GLU A 137 -6.77 -12.28 4.65
N LEU A 138 -7.55 -11.25 4.92
CA LEU A 138 -7.27 -10.22 5.90
C LEU A 138 -8.35 -10.27 6.98
N THR A 139 -7.97 -10.08 8.24
CA THR A 139 -8.89 -9.97 9.37
C THR A 139 -8.79 -8.59 9.99
N LYS A 140 -9.88 -8.10 10.56
CA LYS A 140 -9.93 -6.82 11.24
C LYS A 140 -8.89 -6.76 12.35
N ASN A 141 -8.19 -5.63 12.44
CA ASN A 141 -7.29 -5.31 13.54
C ASN A 141 -8.10 -4.62 14.65
N GLU A 142 -8.41 -5.36 15.72
CA GLU A 142 -9.16 -4.85 16.86
C GLU A 142 -8.39 -3.80 17.68
N ASN A 143 -7.10 -3.64 17.41
CA ASN A 143 -6.23 -2.64 18.03
C ASN A 143 -6.02 -1.39 17.16
N TYR A 144 -6.63 -1.35 15.98
CA TYR A 144 -6.53 -0.18 15.10
C TYR A 144 -7.14 1.07 15.77
N TRP A 145 -6.43 2.19 15.71
CA TRP A 145 -6.80 3.43 16.40
C TRP A 145 -8.19 3.96 16.01
N ASP A 146 -8.63 3.70 14.80
CA ASP A 146 -9.94 4.12 14.27
C ASP A 146 -10.86 2.93 13.95
N LYS A 147 -10.75 1.87 14.73
CA LYS A 147 -11.50 0.61 14.53
C LYS A 147 -13.02 0.78 14.47
N LYS A 148 -13.57 1.84 15.11
CA LYS A 148 -15.00 2.15 15.07
C LYS A 148 -15.52 2.48 13.67
N ASN A 149 -14.65 2.95 12.78
CA ASN A 149 -14.95 3.25 11.37
C ASN A 149 -14.60 2.08 10.44
N VAL A 150 -14.18 0.94 10.97
CA VAL A 150 -13.91 -0.29 10.21
C VAL A 150 -15.13 -1.20 10.36
N HIS A 151 -15.93 -1.32 9.29
CA HIS A 151 -17.21 -2.03 9.29
C HIS A 151 -17.15 -3.46 8.80
N PHE A 152 -16.01 -3.89 8.23
CA PHE A 152 -15.78 -5.25 7.76
C PHE A 152 -14.94 -6.03 8.78
N ASP A 153 -15.32 -7.25 9.07
CA ASP A 153 -14.55 -8.14 9.95
C ASP A 153 -13.42 -8.86 9.20
N ALA A 154 -13.61 -9.05 7.89
CA ALA A 154 -12.63 -9.71 7.04
C ALA A 154 -12.72 -9.20 5.59
N ILE A 155 -11.59 -9.29 4.88
CA ILE A 155 -11.50 -9.09 3.44
C ILE A 155 -10.91 -10.36 2.83
N LYS A 156 -11.61 -10.96 1.88
CA LYS A 156 -11.14 -12.12 1.14
C LYS A 156 -10.97 -11.75 -0.32
N LEU A 157 -9.76 -11.91 -0.82
CA LEU A 157 -9.44 -11.69 -2.23
C LEU A 157 -9.17 -13.05 -2.87
N SER A 158 -9.89 -13.37 -3.93
CA SER A 158 -9.69 -14.58 -4.72
C SER A 158 -8.82 -14.26 -5.94
N TYR A 159 -7.93 -15.18 -6.28
CA TYR A 159 -7.09 -15.03 -7.47
C TYR A 159 -7.95 -15.15 -8.74
N TYR A 160 -7.68 -14.28 -9.68
CA TYR A 160 -8.28 -14.29 -11.02
C TYR A 160 -7.16 -14.10 -12.05
N ASP A 161 -7.04 -15.02 -13.01
CA ASP A 161 -5.96 -15.01 -14.01
C ASP A 161 -6.29 -14.19 -15.28
N GLY A 162 -7.53 -13.70 -15.39
CA GLY A 162 -7.96 -12.89 -16.52
C GLY A 162 -8.42 -13.71 -17.76
N SER A 163 -8.38 -15.03 -17.71
CA SER A 163 -8.72 -15.90 -18.86
C SER A 163 -10.19 -15.88 -19.24
N ASP A 164 -11.08 -15.71 -18.24
CA ASP A 164 -12.53 -15.68 -18.45
C ASP A 164 -13.12 -14.36 -17.95
N GLN A 165 -13.39 -13.44 -18.86
CA GLN A 165 -13.89 -12.11 -18.54
C GLN A 165 -15.27 -12.11 -17.86
N GLU A 166 -16.05 -13.17 -17.99
CA GLU A 166 -17.39 -13.30 -17.41
C GLU A 166 -17.37 -13.99 -16.02
N ALA A 167 -16.24 -14.59 -15.63
CA ALA A 167 -16.13 -15.32 -14.35
C ALA A 167 -16.46 -14.47 -13.14
N GLN A 168 -16.08 -13.19 -13.13
CA GLN A 168 -16.35 -12.30 -12.01
C GLN A 168 -17.85 -11.99 -11.88
N GLU A 169 -18.56 -11.79 -12.99
CA GLU A 169 -20.01 -11.57 -12.98
C GLU A 169 -20.74 -12.81 -12.49
N ARG A 170 -20.37 -14.00 -12.97
CA ARG A 170 -20.98 -15.26 -12.48
C ARG A 170 -20.76 -15.43 -10.99
N SER A 171 -19.53 -15.25 -10.50
CA SER A 171 -19.22 -15.35 -9.08
C SER A 171 -19.95 -14.31 -8.22
N PHE A 172 -20.19 -13.13 -8.75
CA PHE A 172 -21.03 -12.12 -8.09
C PHE A 172 -22.51 -12.55 -8.07
N SER A 173 -23.02 -13.06 -9.19
CA SER A 173 -24.39 -13.57 -9.32
C SER A 173 -24.67 -14.72 -8.34
N ASP A 174 -23.67 -15.56 -8.11
CA ASP A 174 -23.74 -16.73 -7.21
C ASP A 174 -23.48 -16.33 -5.74
N GLY A 175 -23.22 -15.05 -5.46
CA GLY A 175 -22.95 -14.56 -4.11
C GLY A 175 -21.55 -14.87 -3.58
N ALA A 176 -20.66 -15.42 -4.41
CA ALA A 176 -19.27 -15.70 -4.01
C ALA A 176 -18.39 -14.45 -3.94
N LEU A 177 -18.75 -13.41 -4.70
CA LEU A 177 -18.09 -12.10 -4.65
C LEU A 177 -19.09 -11.02 -4.22
N SER A 178 -18.63 -10.13 -3.34
CA SER A 178 -19.37 -8.92 -2.96
C SER A 178 -19.20 -7.79 -3.97
N ILE A 179 -18.14 -7.82 -4.76
CA ILE A 179 -17.81 -6.83 -5.80
C ILE A 179 -17.27 -7.58 -7.01
N ALA A 180 -17.77 -7.27 -8.20
CA ALA A 180 -17.22 -7.71 -9.46
C ALA A 180 -16.86 -6.50 -10.32
N ARG A 181 -15.81 -6.63 -11.12
CA ARG A 181 -15.43 -5.61 -12.12
C ARG A 181 -15.79 -6.10 -13.51
N VAL A 182 -16.52 -5.27 -14.25
CA VAL A 182 -16.87 -5.51 -15.64
C VAL A 182 -16.34 -4.35 -16.48
N PHE A 183 -15.71 -4.68 -17.60
CA PHE A 183 -15.15 -3.67 -18.49
C PHE A 183 -16.14 -3.38 -19.64
N PRO A 184 -16.24 -2.14 -20.12
CA PRO A 184 -17.14 -1.78 -21.24
C PRO A 184 -16.91 -2.59 -22.53
N MET A 185 -15.69 -3.12 -22.70
CA MET A 185 -15.33 -3.96 -23.86
C MET A 185 -15.66 -5.45 -23.68
N SER A 186 -16.17 -5.85 -22.51
CA SER A 186 -16.54 -7.24 -22.24
C SER A 186 -17.80 -7.61 -23.04
N SER A 187 -17.86 -8.84 -23.56
CA SER A 187 -18.98 -9.35 -24.34
C SER A 187 -20.33 -9.29 -23.61
N ASN A 188 -20.28 -9.43 -22.27
CA ASN A 188 -21.46 -9.42 -21.41
C ASN A 188 -21.83 -8.03 -20.86
N TYR A 189 -21.12 -6.94 -21.22
CA TYR A 189 -21.33 -5.61 -20.62
C TYR A 189 -22.78 -5.15 -20.68
N ALA A 190 -23.40 -5.18 -21.84
CA ALA A 190 -24.79 -4.73 -22.03
C ALA A 190 -25.82 -5.55 -21.24
N SER A 191 -25.58 -6.86 -21.08
CA SER A 191 -26.45 -7.73 -20.27
C SER A 191 -26.28 -7.45 -18.77
N VAL A 192 -25.05 -7.21 -18.33
CA VAL A 192 -24.72 -6.85 -16.95
C VAL A 192 -25.31 -5.50 -16.59
N GLU A 193 -25.16 -4.49 -17.47
CA GLU A 193 -25.73 -3.16 -17.27
C GLU A 193 -27.26 -3.21 -17.11
N LYS A 194 -27.93 -4.00 -17.92
CA LYS A 194 -29.38 -4.20 -17.83
C LYS A 194 -29.79 -4.95 -16.56
N LYS A 195 -29.05 -6.02 -16.20
CA LYS A 195 -29.36 -6.90 -15.06
C LYS A 195 -29.14 -6.22 -13.70
N TYR A 196 -28.08 -5.42 -13.58
CA TYR A 196 -27.64 -4.83 -12.30
C TYR A 196 -27.75 -3.30 -12.28
N LYS A 197 -28.63 -2.73 -13.06
CA LYS A 197 -28.83 -1.29 -13.29
C LYS A 197 -28.64 -0.42 -12.03
N ASP A 198 -29.20 -0.85 -10.90
CA ASP A 198 -29.20 -0.08 -9.64
C ASP A 198 -27.96 -0.35 -8.77
N ASN A 199 -27.13 -1.33 -9.14
CA ASN A 199 -25.97 -1.79 -8.38
C ASN A 199 -24.65 -1.54 -9.12
N ILE A 200 -24.67 -0.80 -10.23
CA ILE A 200 -23.49 -0.46 -10.99
C ILE A 200 -22.91 0.86 -10.50
N TYR A 201 -21.62 0.85 -10.19
CA TYR A 201 -20.84 2.03 -9.92
C TYR A 201 -19.84 2.28 -11.07
N TYR A 202 -19.98 3.42 -11.72
CA TYR A 202 -19.05 3.85 -12.76
C TYR A 202 -17.88 4.59 -12.14
N THR A 203 -16.67 4.08 -12.35
CA THR A 203 -15.45 4.80 -11.95
C THR A 203 -15.19 5.97 -12.91
N ALA A 204 -14.64 7.07 -12.38
CA ALA A 204 -14.19 8.15 -13.25
C ALA A 204 -13.09 7.64 -14.20
N PRO A 205 -13.01 8.19 -15.43
CA PRO A 205 -11.91 7.89 -16.35
C PRO A 205 -10.56 8.17 -15.67
N GLY A 206 -9.64 7.21 -15.75
CA GLY A 206 -8.27 7.39 -15.28
C GLY A 206 -7.39 8.04 -16.36
N ALA A 207 -6.29 8.67 -15.98
CA ALA A 207 -5.34 9.29 -16.90
C ALA A 207 -4.80 8.34 -17.98
N ARG A 208 -4.76 7.01 -17.70
CA ARG A 208 -4.35 5.99 -18.69
C ARG A 208 -5.32 5.81 -19.85
N SER A 209 -6.57 6.22 -19.72
CA SER A 209 -7.56 6.10 -20.80
C SER A 209 -7.27 7.09 -21.93
N GLU A 210 -6.59 8.19 -21.66
CA GLU A 210 -6.26 9.23 -22.64
C GLU A 210 -5.03 8.85 -23.47
N GLU A 211 -4.07 8.13 -22.90
CA GLU A 211 -2.89 7.65 -23.63
C GLU A 211 -3.27 6.66 -24.75
N HIS A 212 -4.26 5.81 -24.53
CA HIS A 212 -4.71 4.84 -25.52
C HIS A 212 -5.54 5.45 -26.66
N THR A 213 -6.14 6.60 -26.47
CA THR A 213 -6.89 7.29 -27.53
C THR A 213 -5.99 8.08 -28.47
N SER A 214 -4.79 8.51 -28.02
CA SER A 214 -3.83 9.24 -28.85
C SER A 214 -2.99 8.32 -29.76
N GLU A 215 -2.89 7.02 -29.46
CA GLU A 215 -2.17 6.04 -30.28
C GLU A 215 -3.03 5.46 -31.43
N LEU A 216 -4.34 5.74 -31.44
CA LEU A 216 -5.28 5.27 -32.47
C LEU A 216 -5.63 6.35 -33.51
N GLN A 217 -4.96 7.49 -33.50
CA GLN A 217 -5.01 8.53 -34.54
C GLN A 217 -3.74 8.48 -35.41
#